data_0c8d9b98dcac7ed76147ede736d5c8f2
#
_entry.id   0c8d9b98dcac7ed76147ede736d5c8f2
#
_cell.length_a   1.000
_cell.length_b   1.000
_cell.length_c   1.000
_cell.angle_alpha   90.00
_cell.angle_beta   90.00
_cell.angle_gamma   90.00
#
_symmetry.space_group_name_H-M   'P 1'
#
loop_
_entity.id
_entity.type
_entity.pdbx_description
1 polymer ?
#
loop_
_entity_poly.entity_id
_entity_poly.type
_entity_poly.pdbx_seq_one_letter_code
_entity_poly.pdbx_strand_id
1 'polypeptide(L)'
;MRYAGQGYEITLPCDAGALREGGLGGLRRQFDQQHQTMFGHMAAEQAVEVVSYRVRGLGLVPQVELPRFKPTGASLADAQREIRRVRFDGRDIECPVYQREKLDVGLSVPGPAILDQFDCTTVIHAGQTARVDEWKNLIVTQEG
;
A
#
# COMPACT_ATOMS: atom_id res chain seq x y z
N MET A 1 20.19 10.05 20.62
CA MET A 1 21.09 10.27 21.79
C MET A 1 22.48 9.72 21.47
N ARG A 2 23.50 10.24 22.11
CA ARG A 2 24.90 9.75 21.99
C ARG A 2 25.64 9.99 23.29
N TYR A 3 26.75 9.30 23.53
CA TYR A 3 27.70 9.73 24.55
C TYR A 3 28.40 11.02 24.10
N ALA A 4 28.70 11.90 25.04
CA ALA A 4 29.39 13.16 24.75
C ALA A 4 30.72 12.88 24.02
N GLY A 5 30.91 13.59 22.89
CA GLY A 5 32.09 13.40 22.02
C GLY A 5 32.02 12.27 20.99
N GLN A 6 30.93 11.47 20.95
CA GLN A 6 30.74 10.48 19.89
C GLN A 6 30.23 11.12 18.60
N GLY A 7 30.66 10.59 17.45
CA GLY A 7 30.24 11.03 16.12
C GLY A 7 28.97 10.39 15.60
N TYR A 8 28.43 9.37 16.24
CA TYR A 8 27.23 8.66 15.84
C TYR A 8 26.17 8.69 16.93
N GLU A 9 24.92 8.51 16.51
CA GLU A 9 23.74 8.67 17.34
C GLU A 9 22.88 7.40 17.31
N ILE A 10 22.27 7.08 18.45
CA ILE A 10 21.23 6.04 18.55
C ILE A 10 19.88 6.71 18.68
N THR A 11 18.95 6.33 17.83
CA THR A 11 17.54 6.75 17.92
C THR A 11 16.81 5.78 18.84
N LEU A 12 16.19 6.30 19.89
CA LEU A 12 15.40 5.53 20.84
C LEU A 12 13.93 5.91 20.75
N PRO A 13 13.00 4.96 20.81
CA PRO A 13 11.62 5.27 21.04
C PRO A 13 11.47 5.85 22.46
N CYS A 14 10.69 6.90 22.57
CA CYS A 14 10.41 7.55 23.84
C CYS A 14 8.90 7.68 24.01
N ASP A 15 8.34 6.94 24.96
CA ASP A 15 6.97 7.13 25.36
C ASP A 15 6.85 8.28 26.37
N ALA A 16 5.86 9.16 26.17
CA ALA A 16 5.67 10.33 27.01
C ALA A 16 5.30 9.97 28.45
N GLY A 17 4.60 8.84 28.68
CA GLY A 17 4.28 8.32 30.01
C GLY A 17 5.54 7.83 30.72
N ALA A 18 6.32 6.98 30.06
CA ALA A 18 7.59 6.48 30.58
C ALA A 18 8.58 7.60 30.91
N LEU A 19 8.59 8.67 30.09
CA LEU A 19 9.43 9.84 30.36
C LEU A 19 8.98 10.62 31.60
N ARG A 20 7.66 10.72 31.83
CA ARG A 20 7.13 11.38 33.04
C ARG A 20 7.44 10.60 34.31
N GLU A 21 7.36 9.27 34.27
CA GLU A 21 7.59 8.40 35.42
C GLU A 21 9.09 8.17 35.70
N GLY A 22 9.85 7.87 34.64
CA GLY A 22 11.27 7.53 34.75
C GLY A 22 12.24 8.69 34.60
N GLY A 23 11.74 9.84 34.11
CA GLY A 23 12.53 11.03 33.85
C GLY A 23 13.72 10.78 32.90
N LEU A 24 14.70 11.68 32.98
CA LEU A 24 15.94 11.55 32.19
C LEU A 24 16.77 10.32 32.59
N GLY A 25 16.68 9.87 33.83
CA GLY A 25 17.35 8.66 34.30
C GLY A 25 16.83 7.38 33.64
N GLY A 26 15.52 7.32 33.39
CA GLY A 26 14.93 6.22 32.63
C GLY A 26 15.41 6.17 31.19
N LEU A 27 15.43 7.33 30.54
CA LEU A 27 15.92 7.47 29.18
C LEU A 27 17.43 7.13 29.05
N ARG A 28 18.23 7.53 30.05
CA ARG A 28 19.64 7.17 30.15
C ARG A 28 19.84 5.67 30.20
N ARG A 29 19.13 4.96 31.07
CA ARG A 29 19.24 3.49 31.18
C ARG A 29 18.85 2.79 29.86
N GLN A 30 17.80 3.26 29.21
CA GLN A 30 17.39 2.73 27.89
C GLN A 30 18.49 2.93 26.85
N PHE A 31 19.12 4.09 26.83
CA PHE A 31 20.24 4.38 25.93
C PHE A 31 21.43 3.47 26.20
N ASP A 32 21.87 3.33 27.44
CA ASP A 32 23.01 2.49 27.80
C ASP A 32 22.77 1.03 27.40
N GLN A 33 21.56 0.52 27.63
CA GLN A 33 21.17 -0.84 27.24
C GLN A 33 21.18 -1.02 25.71
N GLN A 34 20.64 -0.07 24.98
CA GLN A 34 20.66 -0.13 23.51
C GLN A 34 22.08 -0.03 22.97
N HIS A 35 22.90 0.81 23.55
CA HIS A 35 24.33 0.95 23.18
C HIS A 35 25.09 -0.37 23.46
N GLN A 36 24.86 -1.00 24.60
CA GLN A 36 25.41 -2.31 24.93
C GLN A 36 25.00 -3.37 23.90
N THR A 37 23.74 -3.36 23.48
CA THR A 37 23.23 -4.33 22.50
C THR A 37 23.85 -4.12 21.13
N MET A 38 24.01 -2.87 20.69
CA MET A 38 24.51 -2.55 19.34
C MET A 38 26.04 -2.63 19.22
N PHE A 39 26.75 -2.23 20.28
CA PHE A 39 28.21 -2.04 20.21
C PHE A 39 28.99 -2.91 21.20
N GLY A 40 28.31 -3.71 22.02
CA GLY A 40 28.94 -4.63 22.95
C GLY A 40 29.49 -3.98 24.23
N HIS A 41 29.28 -2.67 24.43
CA HIS A 41 29.73 -1.94 25.63
C HIS A 41 28.80 -0.79 25.98
N MET A 42 28.88 -0.33 27.21
CA MET A 42 28.27 0.91 27.70
C MET A 42 29.28 1.68 28.56
N ALA A 43 29.11 3.00 28.66
CA ALA A 43 29.99 3.88 29.44
C ALA A 43 29.17 4.61 30.51
N ALA A 44 28.94 3.97 31.67
CA ALA A 44 28.09 4.47 32.73
C ALA A 44 28.49 5.86 33.27
N GLU A 45 29.77 6.14 33.28
CA GLU A 45 30.34 7.40 33.79
C GLU A 45 30.37 8.51 32.74
N GLN A 46 30.13 8.20 31.46
CA GLN A 46 30.17 9.19 30.40
C GLN A 46 28.84 9.92 30.29
N ALA A 47 28.89 11.24 30.10
CA ALA A 47 27.70 12.04 29.86
C ALA A 47 27.00 11.64 28.55
N VAL A 48 25.68 11.70 28.56
CA VAL A 48 24.85 11.42 27.38
C VAL A 48 24.17 12.71 26.93
N GLU A 49 24.22 12.94 25.63
CA GLU A 49 23.56 14.10 24.98
C GLU A 49 22.32 13.65 24.23
N VAL A 50 21.24 14.39 24.39
CA VAL A 50 20.07 14.31 23.50
C VAL A 50 20.31 15.26 22.35
N VAL A 51 20.63 14.72 21.18
CA VAL A 51 21.02 15.52 20.01
C VAL A 51 19.79 16.09 19.31
N SER A 52 18.72 15.28 19.21
CA SER A 52 17.49 15.69 18.52
C SER A 52 16.25 15.03 19.13
N TYR A 53 15.12 15.67 18.95
CA TYR A 53 13.80 15.11 19.25
C TYR A 53 13.02 14.98 17.95
N ARG A 54 12.32 13.85 17.82
CA ARG A 54 11.38 13.65 16.72
C ARG A 54 10.01 13.35 17.28
N VAL A 55 9.03 14.17 16.95
CA VAL A 55 7.64 13.98 17.36
C VAL A 55 6.83 13.69 16.11
N ARG A 56 5.97 12.65 16.18
CA ARG A 56 4.99 12.35 15.16
C ARG A 56 3.58 12.50 15.74
N GLY A 57 2.84 13.45 15.23
CA GLY A 57 1.40 13.58 15.50
C GLY A 57 0.60 12.82 14.44
N LEU A 58 -0.34 11.99 14.88
CA LEU A 58 -1.28 11.28 14.00
C LEU A 58 -2.69 11.85 14.24
N GLY A 59 -3.24 12.50 13.22
CA GLY A 59 -4.65 12.88 13.21
C GLY A 59 -5.49 11.67 12.79
N LEU A 60 -6.36 11.21 13.69
CA LEU A 60 -7.32 10.16 13.35
C LEU A 60 -8.49 10.82 12.61
N VAL A 61 -8.72 10.41 11.38
CA VAL A 61 -9.90 10.79 10.61
C VAL A 61 -10.89 9.62 10.62
N PRO A 62 -12.20 9.88 10.50
CA PRO A 62 -13.17 8.81 10.33
C PRO A 62 -12.81 7.94 9.12
N GLN A 63 -12.97 6.63 9.27
CA GLN A 63 -12.77 5.74 8.13
C GLN A 63 -13.84 6.00 7.08
N VAL A 64 -13.42 6.13 5.82
CA VAL A 64 -14.34 6.22 4.70
C VAL A 64 -14.91 4.83 4.45
N GLU A 65 -16.22 4.70 4.54
CA GLU A 65 -16.93 3.48 4.13
C GLU A 65 -17.11 3.54 2.61
N LEU A 66 -16.46 2.64 1.90
CA LEU A 66 -16.65 2.51 0.46
C LEU A 66 -18.01 1.84 0.17
N PRO A 67 -18.80 2.37 -0.76
CA PRO A 67 -20.07 1.78 -1.11
C PRO A 67 -19.86 0.38 -1.73
N ARG A 68 -20.68 -0.59 -1.30
CA ARG A 68 -20.76 -1.89 -1.92
C ARG A 68 -21.87 -1.92 -2.95
N PHE A 69 -21.56 -2.40 -4.12
CA PHE A 69 -22.50 -2.52 -5.22
C PHE A 69 -23.03 -3.95 -5.29
N LYS A 70 -24.31 -4.09 -5.64
CA LYS A 70 -24.93 -5.39 -5.89
C LYS A 70 -25.01 -5.63 -7.40
N PRO A 71 -24.98 -6.90 -7.84
CA PRO A 71 -25.24 -7.24 -9.23
C PRO A 71 -26.61 -6.70 -9.66
N THR A 72 -26.67 -6.10 -10.84
CA THR A 72 -27.92 -5.61 -11.45
C THR A 72 -28.51 -6.62 -12.43
N GLY A 73 -27.75 -7.65 -12.80
CA GLY A 73 -28.10 -8.64 -13.81
C GLY A 73 -27.71 -8.26 -15.23
N ALA A 74 -26.94 -7.17 -15.40
CA ALA A 74 -26.42 -6.82 -16.72
C ALA A 74 -25.43 -7.88 -17.20
N SER A 75 -25.47 -8.16 -18.50
CA SER A 75 -24.58 -9.14 -19.13
C SER A 75 -23.29 -8.49 -19.63
N LEU A 76 -22.30 -9.32 -19.96
CA LEU A 76 -21.06 -8.84 -20.58
C LEU A 76 -21.33 -8.19 -21.96
N ALA A 77 -22.34 -8.68 -22.69
CA ALA A 77 -22.74 -8.12 -23.98
C ALA A 77 -23.28 -6.69 -23.87
N ASP A 78 -23.94 -6.34 -22.75
CA ASP A 78 -24.44 -4.97 -22.52
C ASP A 78 -23.31 -3.96 -22.32
N ALA A 79 -22.15 -4.42 -21.88
CA ALA A 79 -20.95 -3.61 -21.71
C ALA A 79 -20.10 -3.54 -22.99
N GLN A 80 -20.31 -4.43 -23.96
CA GLN A 80 -19.52 -4.46 -25.18
C GLN A 80 -19.84 -3.25 -26.05
N ARG A 81 -18.80 -2.51 -26.42
CA ARG A 81 -18.89 -1.32 -27.26
C ARG A 81 -18.66 -1.65 -28.74
N GLU A 82 -17.59 -2.38 -29.02
CA GLU A 82 -17.12 -2.71 -30.37
C GLU A 82 -16.18 -3.92 -30.35
N ILE A 83 -15.86 -4.44 -31.53
CA ILE A 83 -14.71 -5.32 -31.73
C ILE A 83 -13.69 -4.51 -32.51
N ARG A 84 -12.46 -4.46 -32.02
CA ARG A 84 -11.37 -3.69 -32.61
C ARG A 84 -10.22 -4.59 -33.02
N ARG A 85 -9.69 -4.37 -34.20
CA ARG A 85 -8.44 -5.03 -34.62
C ARG A 85 -7.29 -4.38 -33.89
N VAL A 86 -6.56 -5.17 -33.11
CA VAL A 86 -5.41 -4.74 -32.30
C VAL A 86 -4.23 -5.66 -32.49
N ARG A 87 -3.04 -5.17 -32.22
CA ARG A 87 -1.81 -5.95 -32.31
C ARG A 87 -1.34 -6.35 -30.93
N PHE A 88 -1.41 -7.68 -30.65
CA PHE A 88 -0.89 -8.30 -29.45
C PHE A 88 0.29 -9.20 -29.80
N ASP A 89 1.42 -9.04 -29.13
CA ASP A 89 2.63 -9.87 -29.30
C ASP A 89 3.01 -10.07 -30.79
N GLY A 90 2.87 -9.00 -31.58
CA GLY A 90 3.20 -9.02 -32.99
C GLY A 90 2.14 -9.63 -33.91
N ARG A 91 0.99 -10.07 -33.38
CA ARG A 91 -0.14 -10.64 -34.14
C ARG A 91 -1.33 -9.71 -34.11
N ASP A 92 -1.99 -9.57 -35.26
CA ASP A 92 -3.26 -8.85 -35.34
C ASP A 92 -4.40 -9.77 -34.95
N ILE A 93 -5.19 -9.34 -33.98
CA ILE A 93 -6.36 -10.08 -33.47
C ILE A 93 -7.58 -9.19 -33.43
N GLU A 94 -8.77 -9.78 -33.52
CA GLU A 94 -10.02 -9.12 -33.19
C GLU A 94 -10.21 -9.17 -31.68
N CYS A 95 -10.31 -8.00 -31.05
CA CYS A 95 -10.35 -7.84 -29.62
C CYS A 95 -11.64 -7.12 -29.20
N PRO A 96 -12.46 -7.70 -28.34
CA PRO A 96 -13.62 -7.01 -27.80
C PRO A 96 -13.20 -5.84 -26.93
N VAL A 97 -13.92 -4.74 -27.07
CA VAL A 97 -13.78 -3.52 -26.29
C VAL A 97 -15.03 -3.34 -25.44
N TYR A 98 -14.88 -3.26 -24.15
CA TYR A 98 -15.98 -3.09 -23.20
C TYR A 98 -15.89 -1.73 -22.51
N GLN A 99 -17.06 -1.11 -22.27
CA GLN A 99 -17.14 0.08 -21.42
C GLN A 99 -17.04 -0.33 -19.95
N ARG A 100 -15.99 0.13 -19.28
CA ARG A 100 -15.68 -0.23 -17.89
C ARG A 100 -16.84 0.09 -16.94
N GLU A 101 -17.52 1.20 -17.14
CA GLU A 101 -18.62 1.65 -16.28
C GLU A 101 -19.86 0.77 -16.38
N LYS A 102 -20.03 0.05 -17.49
CA LYS A 102 -21.15 -0.88 -17.72
C LYS A 102 -20.88 -2.29 -17.22
N LEU A 103 -19.65 -2.60 -16.81
CA LEU A 103 -19.37 -3.89 -16.24
C LEU A 103 -20.04 -4.03 -14.87
N ASP A 104 -20.88 -5.03 -14.74
CA ASP A 104 -21.62 -5.32 -13.52
C ASP A 104 -20.77 -6.13 -12.52
N VAL A 105 -21.15 -6.05 -11.24
CA VAL A 105 -20.52 -6.84 -10.16
C VAL A 105 -20.67 -8.33 -10.45
N GLY A 106 -19.57 -9.06 -10.28
CA GLY A 106 -19.51 -10.50 -10.53
C GLY A 106 -19.19 -10.90 -11.95
N LEU A 107 -19.26 -9.97 -12.92
CA LEU A 107 -18.88 -10.30 -14.30
C LEU A 107 -17.40 -10.62 -14.41
N SER A 108 -17.08 -11.55 -15.28
CA SER A 108 -15.74 -11.94 -15.66
C SER A 108 -15.51 -11.66 -17.14
N VAL A 109 -14.40 -11.00 -17.45
CA VAL A 109 -13.98 -10.67 -18.81
C VAL A 109 -12.73 -11.47 -19.13
N PRO A 110 -12.84 -12.50 -19.95
CA PRO A 110 -11.66 -13.25 -20.41
C PRO A 110 -10.86 -12.43 -21.40
N GLY A 111 -9.54 -12.54 -21.33
CA GLY A 111 -8.63 -11.97 -22.33
C GLY A 111 -8.48 -12.85 -23.58
N PRO A 112 -8.08 -12.26 -24.72
CA PRO A 112 -7.70 -10.88 -24.87
C PRO A 112 -8.90 -9.92 -24.94
N ALA A 113 -8.86 -8.83 -24.18
CA ALA A 113 -9.93 -7.83 -24.15
C ALA A 113 -9.37 -6.44 -23.78
N ILE A 114 -10.12 -5.40 -24.15
CA ILE A 114 -9.84 -4.01 -23.76
C ILE A 114 -11.01 -3.48 -22.94
N LEU A 115 -10.70 -2.93 -21.79
CA LEU A 115 -11.69 -2.23 -20.96
C LEU A 115 -11.43 -0.73 -21.07
N ASP A 116 -12.33 -0.03 -21.74
CA ASP A 116 -12.22 1.38 -22.03
C ASP A 116 -12.92 2.20 -20.95
N GLN A 117 -12.27 3.22 -20.43
CA GLN A 117 -12.71 4.10 -19.36
C GLN A 117 -12.40 5.53 -19.74
N PHE A 118 -13.05 6.51 -19.14
CA PHE A 118 -12.90 7.92 -19.49
C PHE A 118 -11.43 8.41 -19.43
N ASP A 119 -10.69 7.98 -18.45
CA ASP A 119 -9.33 8.47 -18.15
C ASP A 119 -8.24 7.44 -18.38
N CYS A 120 -8.60 6.18 -18.60
CA CYS A 120 -7.62 5.11 -18.79
C CYS A 120 -8.18 3.93 -19.58
N THR A 121 -7.30 3.02 -19.95
CA THR A 121 -7.63 1.77 -20.63
C THR A 121 -6.94 0.62 -19.91
N THR A 122 -7.70 -0.43 -19.59
CA THR A 122 -7.15 -1.67 -19.04
C THR A 122 -7.10 -2.73 -20.12
N VAL A 123 -5.93 -3.33 -20.33
CA VAL A 123 -5.72 -4.41 -21.29
C VAL A 123 -5.67 -5.74 -20.54
N ILE A 124 -6.51 -6.67 -20.94
CA ILE A 124 -6.52 -8.04 -20.44
C ILE A 124 -5.85 -8.91 -21.50
N HIS A 125 -4.72 -9.52 -21.15
CA HIS A 125 -3.98 -10.37 -22.07
C HIS A 125 -4.60 -11.77 -22.22
N ALA A 126 -4.20 -12.48 -23.25
CA ALA A 126 -4.57 -13.90 -23.42
C ALA A 126 -4.13 -14.72 -22.18
N GLY A 127 -4.99 -15.59 -21.69
CA GLY A 127 -4.78 -16.37 -20.46
C GLY A 127 -5.03 -15.60 -19.17
N GLN A 128 -5.44 -14.32 -19.26
CA GLN A 128 -5.90 -13.55 -18.11
C GLN A 128 -7.42 -13.46 -18.09
N THR A 129 -7.96 -13.30 -16.90
CA THR A 129 -9.38 -13.01 -16.69
C THR A 129 -9.51 -11.87 -15.69
N ALA A 130 -10.27 -10.84 -16.05
CA ALA A 130 -10.63 -9.74 -15.14
C ALA A 130 -12.02 -9.97 -14.55
N ARG A 131 -12.13 -9.97 -13.22
CA ARG A 131 -13.40 -10.09 -12.51
C ARG A 131 -13.74 -8.78 -11.79
N VAL A 132 -15.01 -8.36 -11.84
CA VAL A 132 -15.52 -7.18 -11.11
C VAL A 132 -15.95 -7.60 -9.71
N ASP A 133 -15.37 -6.98 -8.68
CA ASP A 133 -15.76 -7.21 -7.29
C ASP A 133 -16.92 -6.33 -6.81
N GLU A 134 -17.32 -6.47 -5.55
CA GLU A 134 -18.42 -5.72 -4.94
C GLU A 134 -18.15 -4.22 -4.76
N TRP A 135 -16.91 -3.78 -4.89
CA TRP A 135 -16.51 -2.37 -4.90
C TRP A 135 -16.27 -1.84 -6.30
N LYS A 136 -16.59 -2.65 -7.32
CA LYS A 136 -16.28 -2.39 -8.71
C LYS A 136 -14.79 -2.29 -9.03
N ASN A 137 -13.93 -2.94 -8.24
CA ASN A 137 -12.54 -3.14 -8.65
C ASN A 137 -12.45 -4.22 -9.73
N LEU A 138 -11.39 -4.16 -10.54
CA LEU A 138 -11.01 -5.22 -11.46
C LEU A 138 -9.92 -6.07 -10.81
N ILE A 139 -10.24 -7.33 -10.58
CA ILE A 139 -9.28 -8.33 -10.11
C ILE A 139 -8.84 -9.13 -11.32
N VAL A 140 -7.61 -8.91 -11.76
CA VAL A 140 -7.04 -9.63 -12.91
C VAL A 140 -6.24 -10.83 -12.40
N THR A 141 -6.58 -12.00 -12.88
CA THR A 141 -5.89 -13.25 -12.56
C THR A 141 -5.30 -13.86 -13.82
N GLN A 142 -4.13 -14.49 -13.69
CA GLN A 142 -3.50 -15.27 -14.74
C GLN A 142 -3.88 -16.73 -14.53
N GLU A 143 -4.40 -17.38 -15.56
CA GLU A 143 -4.55 -18.84 -15.57
C GLU A 143 -3.14 -19.45 -15.77
N GLY A 144 -2.76 -20.30 -14.82
CA GLY A 144 -1.44 -20.96 -14.81
C GLY A 144 -1.31 -22.06 -15.84
#